data_0f8f0288369b7b793b3e7fe0034b50ca
#
_entry.id   0f8f0288369b7b793b3e7fe0034b50ca
#
_cell.length_a   1.000
_cell.length_b   1.000
_cell.length_c   1.000
_cell.angle_alpha   90.00
_cell.angle_beta   90.00
_cell.angle_gamma   90.00
#
_symmetry.space_group_name_H-M   'P 1'
#
loop_
_entity.id
_entity.type
_entity.pdbx_description
1 polymer ?
#
loop_
_entity_poly.entity_id
_entity_poly.type
_entity_poly.pdbx_seq_one_letter_code
_entity_poly.pdbx_strand_id
1 'polypeptide(L)' 'VEEADAGESKKDFIHKIGIACKEARETRYWLRLLQATVPGQEKIDSLLCEADELVRILSSIVRNAKKNERRPMSDTK' A
#
# COMPACT_ATOMS: atom_id res chain seq x y z
N VAL A 1 -1.02 -1.67 -25.43
CA VAL A 1 -1.33 -1.44 -24.12
C VAL A 1 -0.71 -2.43 -23.20
N GLU A 2 -0.96 -3.62 -23.36
CA GLU A 2 -0.32 -4.57 -22.53
C GLU A 2 1.13 -4.50 -22.70
N GLU A 3 1.54 -4.13 -23.83
CA GLU A 3 2.93 -4.03 -24.04
C GLU A 3 3.53 -3.03 -23.16
N ALA A 4 2.82 -1.94 -23.00
CA ALA A 4 3.32 -0.92 -22.13
C ALA A 4 3.54 -1.48 -20.76
N ASP A 5 2.62 -2.28 -20.35
CA ASP A 5 2.76 -2.87 -19.06
C ASP A 5 3.94 -3.76 -18.98
N ALA A 6 4.13 -4.51 -20.01
CA ALA A 6 5.25 -5.40 -20.00
C ALA A 6 6.52 -4.59 -19.92
N GLY A 7 6.51 -3.44 -20.53
CA GLY A 7 7.68 -2.62 -20.51
C GLY A 7 7.94 -2.03 -19.16
N GLU A 8 6.90 -1.87 -18.39
CA GLU A 8 7.11 -1.32 -17.09
C GLU A 8 7.82 -2.30 -16.25
N SER A 9 8.83 -1.87 -15.63
CA SER A 9 9.63 -2.76 -14.86
C SER A 9 8.99 -3.01 -13.53
N LYS A 10 9.51 -4.00 -12.88
CA LYS A 10 9.14 -4.29 -11.54
C LYS A 10 9.41 -3.09 -10.65
N LYS A 11 10.45 -2.38 -10.97
CA LYS A 11 10.80 -1.18 -10.24
C LYS A 11 9.67 -0.17 -10.28
N ASP A 12 9.09 0.00 -11.45
CA ASP A 12 8.01 0.93 -11.61
C ASP A 12 6.79 0.49 -10.84
N PHE A 13 6.52 -0.80 -10.85
CA PHE A 13 5.41 -1.36 -10.10
C PHE A 13 5.60 -1.08 -8.59
N ILE A 14 6.80 -1.33 -8.09
CA ILE A 14 7.10 -1.11 -6.68
C ILE A 14 6.92 0.36 -6.33
N HIS A 15 7.35 1.23 -7.23
CA HIS A 15 7.23 2.65 -7.00
C HIS A 15 5.77 3.06 -6.87
N LYS A 16 4.94 2.56 -7.76
CA LYS A 16 3.53 2.91 -7.75
C LYS A 16 2.83 2.37 -6.52
N ILE A 17 3.17 1.15 -6.15
CA ILE A 17 2.56 0.56 -4.96
C ILE A 17 3.01 1.32 -3.72
N GLY A 18 4.24 1.80 -3.73
CA GLY A 18 4.74 2.59 -2.63
C GLY A 18 3.96 3.88 -2.44
N ILE A 19 3.61 4.51 -3.55
CA ILE A 19 2.83 5.73 -3.50
C ILE A 19 1.44 5.43 -2.97
N ALA A 20 0.84 4.34 -3.43
CA ALA A 20 -0.47 3.96 -2.97
C ALA A 20 -0.46 3.68 -1.47
N CYS A 21 0.61 3.05 -1.00
CA CYS A 21 0.74 2.75 0.41
C CYS A 21 0.83 4.03 1.23
N LYS A 22 1.58 4.99 0.72
CA LYS A 22 1.73 6.26 1.40
C LYS A 22 0.39 6.98 1.48
N GLU A 23 -0.36 6.96 0.39
CA GLU A 23 -1.65 7.63 0.38
C GLU A 23 -2.64 6.93 1.29
N ALA A 24 -2.54 5.62 1.37
CA ALA A 24 -3.42 4.87 2.26
C ALA A 24 -3.14 5.25 3.71
N ARG A 25 -1.88 5.45 4.04
CA ARG A 25 -1.52 5.86 5.39
C ARG A 25 -2.03 7.24 5.70
N GLU A 26 -1.98 8.14 4.73
CA GLU A 26 -2.49 9.49 4.93
C GLU A 26 -3.99 9.45 5.12
N THR A 27 -4.67 8.62 4.35
CA THR A 27 -6.10 8.48 4.49
C THR A 27 -6.45 7.97 5.88
N ARG A 28 -5.69 7.00 6.36
CA ARG A 28 -5.92 6.46 7.68
C ARG A 28 -5.73 7.54 8.75
N TYR A 29 -4.73 8.37 8.56
CA TYR A 29 -4.45 9.45 9.48
C TYR A 29 -5.63 10.42 9.55
N TRP A 30 -6.16 10.80 8.39
CA TRP A 30 -7.28 11.72 8.36
C TRP A 30 -8.53 11.10 8.96
N LEU A 31 -8.74 9.82 8.73
CA LEU A 31 -9.88 9.15 9.31
C LEU A 31 -9.79 9.10 10.82
N ARG A 32 -8.59 8.95 11.35
CA ARG A 32 -8.41 8.97 12.78
C ARG A 32 -8.72 10.33 13.36
N LEU A 33 -8.34 11.38 12.65
CA LEU A 33 -8.67 12.72 13.09
C LEU A 33 -10.17 12.94 13.08
N LEU A 34 -10.83 12.44 12.05
CA LEU A 34 -12.27 12.55 11.96
C LEU A 34 -12.93 11.81 13.10
N GLN A 35 -12.43 10.63 13.38
CA GLN A 35 -12.98 9.81 14.46
C GLN A 35 -12.90 10.54 15.77
N ALA A 36 -11.80 11.20 16.01
CA ALA A 36 -11.60 11.94 17.24
C ALA A 36 -12.49 13.18 17.30
N THR A 37 -12.73 13.79 16.14
CA THR A 37 -13.51 14.99 16.08
C THR A 37 -15.01 14.73 16.13
N VAL A 38 -15.43 13.67 15.48
CA VAL A 38 -16.84 13.33 15.40
C VAL A 38 -17.02 11.89 15.87
N PRO A 39 -16.93 11.68 17.17
CA PRO A 39 -17.01 10.31 17.66
C PRO A 39 -18.39 9.72 17.51
N GLY A 40 -18.44 8.42 17.46
CA GLY A 40 -19.72 7.74 17.36
C GLY A 40 -20.23 7.55 15.94
N GLN A 41 -19.43 7.86 14.96
CA GLN A 41 -19.83 7.67 13.56
C GLN A 41 -19.38 6.30 13.12
N GLU A 42 -20.32 5.39 12.98
CA GLU A 42 -19.99 4.04 12.60
C GLU A 42 -19.34 3.98 11.22
N LYS A 43 -19.77 4.85 10.34
CA LYS A 43 -19.20 4.85 9.02
C LYS A 43 -17.73 5.18 9.03
N ILE A 44 -17.35 6.12 9.88
CA ILE A 44 -15.94 6.49 10.00
C ILE A 44 -15.16 5.34 10.60
N ASP A 45 -15.73 4.68 11.60
CA ASP A 45 -15.08 3.54 12.23
C ASP A 45 -14.85 2.44 11.20
N SER A 46 -15.84 2.20 10.38
CA SER A 46 -15.75 1.17 9.37
C SER A 46 -14.69 1.49 8.34
N LEU A 47 -14.66 2.75 7.90
CA LEU A 47 -13.68 3.16 6.93
C LEU A 47 -12.27 3.09 7.50
N LEU A 48 -12.13 3.42 8.77
CA LEU A 48 -10.83 3.36 9.40
C LEU A 48 -10.33 1.93 9.45
N CYS A 49 -11.21 1.02 9.73
CA CYS A 49 -10.86 -0.39 9.76
C CYS A 49 -10.39 -0.85 8.39
N GLU A 50 -11.08 -0.42 7.35
CA GLU A 50 -10.68 -0.78 5.99
C GLU A 50 -9.36 -0.14 5.63
N ALA A 51 -9.14 1.09 6.07
CA ALA A 51 -7.90 1.77 5.77
C ALA A 51 -6.72 1.05 6.44
N ASP A 52 -6.92 0.59 7.66
CA ASP A 52 -5.88 -0.16 8.36
C ASP A 52 -5.53 -1.42 7.60
N GLU A 53 -6.55 -2.11 7.14
CA GLU A 53 -6.34 -3.33 6.41
C GLU A 53 -5.61 -3.06 5.11
N LEU A 54 -6.02 -2.02 4.42
CA LEU A 54 -5.40 -1.66 3.16
C LEU A 54 -3.93 -1.32 3.35
N VAL A 55 -3.60 -0.56 4.38
CA VAL A 55 -2.23 -0.21 4.65
C VAL A 55 -1.41 -1.47 4.90
N ARG A 56 -1.97 -2.40 5.64
CA ARG A 56 -1.27 -3.64 5.94
C ARG A 56 -0.99 -4.43 4.68
N ILE A 57 -1.99 -4.53 3.81
CA ILE A 57 -1.84 -5.29 2.58
C ILE A 57 -0.80 -4.63 1.67
N LEU A 58 -0.91 -3.33 1.48
CA LEU A 58 0.00 -2.63 0.59
C LEU A 58 1.42 -2.67 1.12
N SER A 59 1.58 -2.51 2.41
CA SER A 59 2.91 -2.57 3.01
C SER A 59 3.53 -3.94 2.81
N SER A 60 2.73 -4.96 2.91
CA SER A 60 3.21 -6.31 2.73
C SER A 60 3.66 -6.52 1.28
N ILE A 61 2.88 -6.00 0.34
CA ILE A 61 3.23 -6.14 -1.06
C ILE A 61 4.55 -5.44 -1.36
N VAL A 62 4.71 -4.23 -0.85
CA VAL A 62 5.95 -3.49 -1.08
C VAL A 62 7.13 -4.24 -0.50
N ARG A 63 6.97 -4.74 0.70
CA ARG A 63 8.05 -5.43 1.37
C ARG A 63 8.46 -6.68 0.62
N ASN A 64 7.48 -7.46 0.17
CA ASN A 64 7.76 -8.67 -0.56
C ASN A 64 8.37 -8.39 -1.91
N ALA A 65 7.89 -7.37 -2.58
CA ALA A 65 8.41 -7.04 -3.89
C ALA A 65 9.86 -6.60 -3.80
N LYS A 66 10.18 -5.80 -2.81
CA LYS A 66 11.55 -5.35 -2.64
C LYS A 66 12.47 -6.50 -2.28
N LYS A 67 11.97 -7.40 -1.48
CA LYS A 67 12.74 -8.53 -1.10
C LYS A 67 13.10 -9.38 -2.30
N ASN A 68 12.12 -9.64 -3.15
CA ASN A 68 12.36 -10.43 -4.34
C ASN A 68 13.34 -9.74 -5.25
N GLU A 69 13.25 -8.44 -5.34
CA GLU A 69 14.13 -7.71 -6.20
C GLU A 69 15.54 -7.78 -5.70
N ARG A 70 15.71 -7.83 -4.41
CA ARG A 70 17.03 -7.82 -3.83
C ARG A 70 17.78 -9.11 -3.94
N ARG A 71 17.09 -10.20 -4.02
CA ARG A 71 17.79 -11.45 -4.00
C ARG A 71 17.76 -12.26 -5.23
N PRO A 72 17.51 -11.77 -6.39
CA PRO A 72 17.38 -12.62 -7.55
C PRO A 72 18.64 -13.39 -7.84
N MET A 73 19.72 -12.73 -7.74
CA MET A 73 20.94 -13.39 -8.09
C MET A 73 21.32 -14.44 -7.14
N SER A 74 21.30 -14.15 -5.93
CA SER A 74 21.74 -15.11 -4.97
C SER A 74 20.85 -16.31 -5.00
N ASP A 75 19.61 -16.11 -5.25
CA ASP A 75 18.74 -17.22 -5.25
C ASP A 75 19.03 -18.19 -6.32
N THR A 76 19.36 -17.68 -7.44
CA THR A 76 19.58 -18.56 -8.52
C THR A 76 20.73 -19.46 -8.28
N LYS A 77 21.44 -19.20 -7.37
CA LYS A 77 22.57 -20.04 -7.20
C LYS A 77 22.33 -21.14 -6.42
#